data_825d594c05463e4352c43a53c70093b8
#
_entry.id   825d594c05463e4352c43a53c70093b8
#
_cell.length_a   1.000
_cell.length_b   1.000
_cell.length_c   1.000
_cell.angle_alpha   90.00
_cell.angle_beta   90.00
_cell.angle_gamma   90.00
#
_symmetry.space_group_name_H-M   'P 1'
#
loop_
_entity.id
_entity.type
_entity.pdbx_description
1 polymer ?
#
loop_
_entity_poly.entity_id
_entity_poly.type
_entity_poly.pdbx_seq_one_letter_code
_entity_poly.pdbx_strand_id
1 'polypeptide(L)'
;MEYKQSMNLVSPSGYAMPFELPETAPLEITLGYGTQTHPATGKEFFHHGVDFKVSPHTWLKALATGVVSGIASDREKGFNITVNYRNYAAGSTAVYDVVYSHIKESICNFGKSVNAGDNIAVCDDTLHVEVRFNGEEVDPIEFLTMVRDNLVVYEQKAIQGGNPEIATLDFKVSTPIRQPTTRD
;
A
#
# COMPACT_ATOMS: atom_id res chain seq x y z
N MET A 1 10.59 -0.86 12.44
CA MET A 1 10.73 -2.35 12.53
C MET A 1 11.30 -2.84 11.21
N GLU A 2 12.32 -3.66 11.27
CA GLU A 2 12.85 -4.28 10.05
C GLU A 2 11.99 -5.48 9.63
N TYR A 3 11.80 -5.64 8.33
CA TYR A 3 11.09 -6.79 7.78
C TYR A 3 11.82 -8.10 8.09
N LYS A 4 11.06 -9.08 8.58
CA LYS A 4 11.54 -10.44 8.86
C LYS A 4 10.70 -11.45 8.10
N GLN A 5 11.25 -12.62 7.84
CA GLN A 5 10.50 -13.70 7.17
C GLN A 5 9.19 -14.07 7.91
N SER A 6 9.18 -13.95 9.23
CA SER A 6 7.97 -14.14 10.05
C SER A 6 6.85 -13.13 9.76
N MET A 7 7.17 -12.04 9.08
CA MET A 7 6.22 -11.00 8.67
C MET A 7 5.61 -11.27 7.29
N ASN A 8 5.99 -12.37 6.63
CA ASN A 8 5.40 -12.71 5.35
C ASN A 8 3.89 -12.94 5.44
N LEU A 9 3.14 -12.40 4.49
CA LEU A 9 1.69 -12.51 4.42
C LEU A 9 1.30 -13.66 3.48
N VAL A 10 0.52 -14.60 3.98
CA VAL A 10 -0.08 -15.67 3.17
C VAL A 10 -1.54 -15.33 2.91
N SER A 11 -1.93 -15.31 1.65
CA SER A 11 -3.27 -14.94 1.20
C SER A 11 -3.88 -16.01 0.30
N PRO A 12 -5.09 -16.54 0.64
CA PRO A 12 -5.77 -17.53 -0.19
C PRO A 12 -6.13 -17.05 -1.58
N SER A 13 -6.45 -15.77 -1.75
CA SER A 13 -6.79 -15.19 -3.05
C SER A 13 -5.59 -14.71 -3.85
N GLY A 14 -4.37 -14.93 -3.34
CA GLY A 14 -3.16 -14.40 -3.94
C GLY A 14 -2.92 -12.94 -3.57
N TYR A 15 -2.25 -12.22 -4.45
CA TYR A 15 -1.74 -10.88 -4.18
C TYR A 15 -2.00 -9.96 -5.36
N ALA A 16 -2.09 -8.66 -5.10
CA ALA A 16 -2.18 -7.63 -6.12
C ALA A 16 -1.44 -6.37 -5.66
N MET A 17 -1.02 -5.55 -6.59
CA MET A 17 -0.51 -4.21 -6.28
C MET A 17 -1.69 -3.24 -6.10
N PRO A 18 -1.50 -2.11 -5.40
CA PRO A 18 -2.60 -1.23 -5.03
C PRO A 18 -3.31 -0.58 -6.23
N PHE A 19 -2.65 -0.50 -7.38
CA PHE A 19 -3.25 0.00 -8.61
C PHE A 19 -2.49 -0.55 -9.83
N GLU A 20 -3.15 -0.52 -10.98
CA GLU A 20 -2.52 -0.87 -12.25
C GLU A 20 -1.53 0.21 -12.63
N LEU A 21 -0.29 -0.21 -12.87
CA LEU A 21 0.75 0.68 -13.37
C LEU A 21 0.75 0.64 -14.90
N PRO A 22 0.99 1.78 -15.55
CA PRO A 22 1.35 1.74 -16.95
C PRO A 22 2.56 0.84 -17.16
N GLU A 23 2.56 0.03 -18.18
CA GLU A 23 3.61 -0.98 -18.46
C GLU A 23 5.05 -0.43 -18.41
N THR A 24 5.20 0.87 -18.61
CA THR A 24 6.51 1.54 -18.74
C THR A 24 6.82 2.56 -17.65
N ALA A 25 5.88 2.83 -16.75
CA ALA A 25 6.07 3.88 -15.73
C ALA A 25 6.34 3.28 -14.35
N PRO A 26 7.41 3.71 -13.65
CA PRO A 26 7.63 3.33 -12.27
C PRO A 26 6.60 3.98 -11.36
N LEU A 27 6.37 3.35 -10.21
CA LEU A 27 5.56 3.94 -9.14
C LEU A 27 6.31 5.11 -8.52
N GLU A 28 5.74 6.31 -8.62
CA GLU A 28 6.40 7.53 -8.17
C GLU A 28 6.09 7.83 -6.71
N ILE A 29 7.14 7.86 -5.87
CA ILE A 29 7.06 8.27 -4.47
C ILE A 29 7.35 9.75 -4.37
N THR A 30 6.39 10.52 -3.88
CA THR A 30 6.51 11.97 -3.69
C THR A 30 6.98 12.35 -2.30
N LEU A 31 6.72 11.51 -1.30
CA LEU A 31 7.22 11.65 0.06
C LEU A 31 7.40 10.26 0.68
N GLY A 32 8.63 9.97 1.11
CA GLY A 32 9.01 8.68 1.69
C GLY A 32 8.66 8.55 3.16
N TYR A 33 8.72 7.32 3.64
CA TYR A 33 8.54 6.98 5.05
C TYR A 33 9.77 7.37 5.88
N GLY A 34 9.53 7.79 7.12
CA GLY A 34 10.57 8.07 8.08
C GLY A 34 10.93 9.55 8.19
N THR A 35 12.12 9.80 8.72
CA THR A 35 12.59 11.18 8.91
C THR A 35 12.81 11.89 7.59
N GLN A 36 12.20 13.05 7.46
CA GLN A 36 12.26 13.92 6.29
C GLN A 36 12.70 15.32 6.74
N THR A 37 13.26 16.10 5.81
CA THR A 37 13.64 17.49 6.07
C THR A 37 12.78 18.41 5.22
N HIS A 38 12.16 19.38 5.86
CA HIS A 38 11.36 20.38 5.17
C HIS A 38 12.26 21.24 4.27
N PRO A 39 12.03 21.29 2.94
CA PRO A 39 12.97 21.92 2.01
C PRO A 39 13.08 23.45 2.20
N ALA A 40 12.04 24.11 2.70
CA ALA A 40 12.05 25.57 2.89
C ALA A 40 12.63 26.00 4.24
N THR A 41 12.43 25.21 5.30
CA THR A 41 12.81 25.59 6.66
C THR A 41 14.00 24.82 7.21
N GLY A 42 14.39 23.70 6.59
CA GLY A 42 15.40 22.77 7.10
C GLY A 42 14.96 22.00 8.34
N LYS A 43 13.70 22.13 8.76
CA LYS A 43 13.16 21.47 9.94
C LYS A 43 12.90 20.00 9.65
N GLU A 44 13.34 19.12 10.55
CA GLU A 44 13.05 17.69 10.46
C GLU A 44 11.64 17.38 10.98
N PHE A 45 11.02 16.38 10.34
CA PHE A 45 9.76 15.78 10.76
C PHE A 45 9.77 14.30 10.41
N PHE A 46 8.88 13.53 11.06
CA PHE A 46 8.73 12.11 10.77
C PHE A 46 7.45 11.88 9.95
N HIS A 47 7.60 11.26 8.77
CA HIS A 47 6.47 10.88 7.93
C HIS A 47 6.10 9.43 8.18
N HIS A 48 4.88 9.20 8.67
CA HIS A 48 4.39 7.90 9.13
C HIS A 48 3.88 6.99 8.02
N GLY A 49 3.95 7.42 6.78
CA GLY A 49 3.49 6.68 5.63
C GLY A 49 4.33 6.99 4.39
N VAL A 50 3.83 6.58 3.25
CA VAL A 50 4.42 6.90 1.95
C VAL A 50 3.36 7.55 1.08
N ASP A 51 3.73 8.63 0.42
CA ASP A 51 2.89 9.30 -0.57
C ASP A 51 3.31 8.89 -1.98
N PHE A 52 2.32 8.41 -2.73
CA PHE A 52 2.48 8.06 -4.14
C PHE A 52 1.74 9.08 -5.01
N LYS A 53 2.37 9.45 -6.12
CA LYS A 53 1.67 10.15 -7.17
C LYS A 53 0.88 9.15 -8.01
N VAL A 54 -0.41 9.40 -8.15
CA VAL A 54 -1.31 8.59 -8.96
C VAL A 54 -2.10 9.47 -9.91
N SER A 55 -2.60 8.90 -11.00
CA SER A 55 -3.54 9.61 -11.86
C SER A 55 -4.91 9.68 -11.17
N PRO A 56 -5.60 10.83 -11.23
CA PRO A 56 -6.96 10.95 -10.70
C PRO A 56 -7.88 9.87 -11.27
N HIS A 57 -8.81 9.39 -10.46
CA HIS A 57 -9.77 8.33 -10.80
C HIS A 57 -9.16 6.94 -11.00
N THR A 58 -7.91 6.72 -10.59
CA THR A 58 -7.31 5.38 -10.55
C THR A 58 -8.01 4.53 -9.51
N TRP A 59 -8.34 3.30 -9.89
CA TRP A 59 -8.89 2.32 -8.95
C TRP A 59 -7.84 1.89 -7.94
N LEU A 60 -8.19 1.95 -6.65
CA LEU A 60 -7.42 1.35 -5.57
C LEU A 60 -7.87 -0.10 -5.39
N LYS A 61 -6.93 -1.01 -5.40
CA LYS A 61 -7.18 -2.46 -5.30
C LYS A 61 -6.74 -3.01 -3.96
N ALA A 62 -7.49 -3.99 -3.46
CA ALA A 62 -7.05 -4.79 -2.31
C ALA A 62 -5.80 -5.59 -2.68
N LEU A 63 -4.86 -5.69 -1.75
CA LEU A 63 -3.55 -6.33 -1.98
C LEU A 63 -3.58 -7.84 -1.79
N ALA A 64 -4.54 -8.33 -1.02
CA ALA A 64 -4.65 -9.71 -0.57
C ALA A 64 -6.08 -9.97 -0.06
N THR A 65 -6.32 -11.17 0.42
CA THR A 65 -7.56 -11.48 1.16
C THR A 65 -7.60 -10.67 2.45
N GLY A 66 -8.66 -9.90 2.63
CA GLY A 66 -8.81 -9.02 3.77
C GLY A 66 -10.23 -8.62 4.05
N VAL A 67 -10.39 -7.72 5.01
CA VAL A 67 -11.68 -7.15 5.40
C VAL A 67 -11.53 -5.64 5.57
N VAL A 68 -12.47 -4.88 5.04
CA VAL A 68 -12.52 -3.44 5.27
C VAL A 68 -12.89 -3.21 6.74
N SER A 69 -11.92 -2.73 7.51
CA SER A 69 -12.02 -2.56 8.97
C SER A 69 -12.26 -1.14 9.41
N GLY A 70 -12.22 -0.18 8.49
CA GLY A 70 -12.49 1.22 8.80
C GLY A 70 -12.72 2.04 7.54
N ILE A 71 -13.63 2.98 7.64
CA ILE A 71 -13.85 4.04 6.64
C ILE A 71 -14.05 5.32 7.45
N ALA A 72 -13.26 6.34 7.16
CA ALA A 72 -13.33 7.61 7.86
C ALA A 72 -13.16 8.78 6.90
N SER A 73 -13.62 9.92 7.35
CA SER A 73 -13.38 11.20 6.70
C SER A 73 -12.91 12.18 7.76
N ASP A 74 -11.78 12.81 7.54
CA ASP A 74 -11.32 13.89 8.39
C ASP A 74 -10.91 15.10 7.55
N ARG A 75 -10.82 16.26 8.21
CA ARG A 75 -10.50 17.50 7.51
C ARG A 75 -9.07 17.52 6.96
N GLU A 76 -8.22 16.73 7.57
CA GLU A 76 -6.80 16.73 7.27
C GLU A 76 -6.42 15.68 6.23
N LYS A 77 -6.88 14.45 6.41
CA LYS A 77 -6.51 13.31 5.57
C LYS A 77 -7.52 13.01 4.47
N GLY A 78 -8.63 13.78 4.41
CA GLY A 78 -9.71 13.51 3.49
C GLY A 78 -10.39 12.18 3.80
N PHE A 79 -10.85 11.48 2.78
CA PHE A 79 -11.36 10.13 2.93
C PHE A 79 -10.22 9.14 3.12
N ASN A 80 -10.43 8.20 4.04
CA ASN A 80 -9.52 7.07 4.19
C ASN A 80 -10.29 5.76 4.35
N ILE A 81 -9.65 4.68 3.94
CA ILE A 81 -10.14 3.31 4.10
C ILE A 81 -9.03 2.49 4.74
N THR A 82 -9.39 1.69 5.73
CA THR A 82 -8.48 0.73 6.36
C THR A 82 -8.88 -0.67 5.97
N VAL A 83 -7.92 -1.47 5.53
CA VAL A 83 -8.11 -2.89 5.24
C VAL A 83 -7.23 -3.70 6.17
N ASN A 84 -7.84 -4.66 6.83
CA ASN A 84 -7.16 -5.64 7.67
C ASN A 84 -6.84 -6.87 6.81
N TYR A 85 -5.55 -7.15 6.68
CA TYR A 85 -5.04 -8.34 5.98
C TYR A 85 -4.51 -9.32 7.02
N ARG A 86 -5.31 -10.34 7.32
CA ARG A 86 -4.89 -11.41 8.21
C ARG A 86 -3.91 -12.34 7.49
N ASN A 87 -2.90 -12.82 8.20
CA ASN A 87 -2.02 -13.86 7.68
C ASN A 87 -2.69 -15.23 7.78
N TYR A 88 -2.87 -15.91 6.65
CA TYR A 88 -3.50 -17.23 6.57
C TYR A 88 -2.50 -18.39 6.69
N ALA A 89 -1.25 -18.13 7.00
CA ALA A 89 -0.29 -19.18 7.33
C ALA A 89 -0.79 -20.01 8.52
N ALA A 90 -0.58 -21.32 8.48
CA ALA A 90 -1.03 -22.21 9.53
C ALA A 90 -0.50 -21.77 10.91
N GLY A 91 -1.41 -21.62 11.88
CA GLY A 91 -1.07 -21.20 13.25
C GLY A 91 -0.74 -19.72 13.43
N SER A 92 -0.75 -18.92 12.36
CA SER A 92 -0.46 -17.49 12.46
C SER A 92 -1.67 -16.71 13.00
N THR A 93 -1.40 -15.76 13.89
CA THR A 93 -2.35 -14.75 14.35
C THR A 93 -1.95 -13.35 13.88
N ALA A 94 -0.93 -13.24 13.03
CA ALA A 94 -0.43 -11.97 12.54
C ALA A 94 -1.43 -11.27 11.63
N VAL A 95 -1.47 -9.95 11.71
CA VAL A 95 -2.32 -9.11 10.88
C VAL A 95 -1.56 -7.88 10.42
N TYR A 96 -1.90 -7.44 9.21
CA TYR A 96 -1.52 -6.12 8.70
C TYR A 96 -2.75 -5.23 8.65
N ASP A 97 -2.63 -4.02 9.19
CA ASP A 97 -3.60 -2.95 8.98
C ASP A 97 -2.99 -1.94 8.02
N VAL A 98 -3.64 -1.76 6.89
CA VAL A 98 -3.20 -0.82 5.86
C VAL A 98 -4.22 0.29 5.73
N VAL A 99 -3.78 1.52 5.97
CA VAL A 99 -4.60 2.72 5.86
C VAL A 99 -4.26 3.42 4.56
N TYR A 100 -5.27 3.61 3.72
CA TYR A 100 -5.17 4.35 2.47
C TYR A 100 -5.89 5.68 2.65
N SER A 101 -5.17 6.78 2.53
CA SER A 101 -5.68 8.14 2.73
C SER A 101 -5.60 8.95 1.44
N HIS A 102 -6.28 10.09 1.42
CA HIS A 102 -6.41 10.95 0.24
C HIS A 102 -7.12 10.26 -0.92
N ILE A 103 -8.01 9.34 -0.61
CA ILE A 103 -8.88 8.74 -1.61
C ILE A 103 -10.05 9.67 -1.92
N LYS A 104 -10.57 9.58 -3.13
CA LYS A 104 -11.71 10.36 -3.58
C LYS A 104 -13.01 9.83 -2.99
N GLU A 105 -13.19 8.51 -3.08
CA GLU A 105 -14.34 7.82 -2.52
C GLU A 105 -14.01 6.36 -2.22
N SER A 106 -14.68 5.80 -1.22
CA SER A 106 -14.69 4.36 -0.95
C SER A 106 -15.86 3.73 -1.71
N ILE A 107 -15.61 2.60 -2.37
CA ILE A 107 -16.65 1.80 -3.02
C ILE A 107 -17.04 0.57 -2.19
N CYS A 108 -16.33 0.33 -1.11
CA CYS A 108 -16.62 -0.74 -0.17
C CYS A 108 -17.18 -0.19 1.13
N ASN A 109 -18.11 -0.92 1.73
CA ASN A 109 -18.63 -0.63 3.05
C ASN A 109 -17.76 -1.29 4.13
N PHE A 110 -17.84 -0.75 5.34
CA PHE A 110 -17.27 -1.38 6.53
C PHE A 110 -17.72 -2.84 6.66
N GLY A 111 -16.76 -3.72 6.97
CA GLY A 111 -17.01 -5.16 7.10
C GLY A 111 -16.98 -5.95 5.80
N LYS A 112 -16.80 -5.30 4.65
CA LYS A 112 -16.71 -5.99 3.36
C LYS A 112 -15.48 -6.87 3.31
N SER A 113 -15.68 -8.17 3.03
CA SER A 113 -14.59 -9.07 2.69
C SER A 113 -14.13 -8.81 1.25
N VAL A 114 -12.82 -8.76 1.06
CA VAL A 114 -12.19 -8.49 -0.23
C VAL A 114 -11.16 -9.55 -0.55
N ASN A 115 -10.94 -9.77 -1.84
CA ASN A 115 -9.88 -10.60 -2.39
C ASN A 115 -8.85 -9.74 -3.09
N ALA A 116 -7.66 -10.30 -3.31
CA ALA A 116 -6.62 -9.63 -4.08
C ALA A 116 -7.15 -9.14 -5.43
N GLY A 117 -6.90 -7.89 -5.76
CA GLY A 117 -7.33 -7.28 -7.01
C GLY A 117 -8.74 -6.69 -7.01
N ASP A 118 -9.53 -6.88 -5.96
CA ASP A 118 -10.83 -6.23 -5.86
C ASP A 118 -10.69 -4.71 -5.75
N ASN A 119 -11.52 -3.98 -6.47
CA ASN A 119 -11.57 -2.52 -6.36
C ASN A 119 -12.21 -2.14 -5.02
N ILE A 120 -11.53 -1.29 -4.24
CA ILE A 120 -11.99 -0.88 -2.91
C ILE A 120 -12.27 0.61 -2.80
N ALA A 121 -11.63 1.40 -3.64
CA ALA A 121 -11.75 2.85 -3.61
C ALA A 121 -11.34 3.47 -4.95
N VAL A 122 -11.56 4.75 -5.08
CA VAL A 122 -11.06 5.57 -6.20
C VAL A 122 -10.05 6.57 -5.63
N CYS A 123 -8.86 6.60 -6.22
CA CYS A 123 -7.81 7.54 -5.83
C CYS A 123 -8.09 8.95 -6.35
N ASP A 124 -7.56 9.93 -5.65
CA ASP A 124 -7.36 11.28 -6.17
C ASP A 124 -5.98 11.36 -6.87
N ASP A 125 -5.28 12.48 -6.79
CA ASP A 125 -3.96 12.67 -7.41
C ASP A 125 -2.78 12.17 -6.57
N THR A 126 -3.02 11.90 -5.31
CA THR A 126 -2.03 11.38 -4.36
C THR A 126 -2.65 10.29 -3.50
N LEU A 127 -1.91 9.20 -3.29
CA LEU A 127 -2.27 8.16 -2.34
C LEU A 127 -1.29 8.15 -1.18
N HIS A 128 -1.79 8.28 0.05
CA HIS A 128 -1.01 8.13 1.26
C HIS A 128 -1.29 6.75 1.87
N VAL A 129 -0.23 5.99 2.15
CA VAL A 129 -0.32 4.62 2.67
C VAL A 129 0.43 4.52 3.99
N GLU A 130 -0.24 4.05 5.02
CA GLU A 130 0.35 3.67 6.31
C GLU A 130 0.14 2.18 6.54
N VAL A 131 1.13 1.52 7.11
CA VAL A 131 1.07 0.08 7.39
C VAL A 131 1.45 -0.20 8.83
N ARG A 132 0.65 -1.04 9.50
CA ARG A 132 0.96 -1.58 10.81
C ARG A 132 0.95 -3.10 10.76
N PHE A 133 1.96 -3.70 11.36
CA PHE A 133 2.06 -5.13 11.57
C PHE A 133 1.83 -5.42 13.07
N ASN A 134 0.77 -6.17 13.39
CA ASN A 134 0.37 -6.43 14.78
C ASN A 134 0.30 -5.16 15.64
N GLY A 135 -0.20 -4.07 15.05
CA GLY A 135 -0.33 -2.77 15.71
C GLY A 135 0.93 -1.90 15.70
N GLU A 136 2.07 -2.39 15.26
CA GLU A 136 3.30 -1.61 15.16
C GLU A 136 3.52 -1.07 13.75
N GLU A 137 3.87 0.20 13.65
CA GLU A 137 4.15 0.86 12.39
C GLU A 137 5.37 0.24 11.69
N VAL A 138 5.23 -0.03 10.41
CA VAL A 138 6.31 -0.53 9.54
C VAL A 138 6.41 0.32 8.28
N ASP A 139 7.57 0.25 7.62
CA ASP A 139 7.77 0.95 6.35
C ASP A 139 6.85 0.36 5.27
N PRO A 140 5.94 1.16 4.69
CA PRO A 140 5.04 0.69 3.65
C PRO A 140 5.75 0.15 2.40
N ILE A 141 6.94 0.64 2.08
CA ILE A 141 7.70 0.16 0.92
C ILE A 141 8.20 -1.27 1.16
N GLU A 142 8.64 -1.59 2.35
CA GLU A 142 9.02 -2.97 2.71
C GLU A 142 7.82 -3.92 2.62
N PHE A 143 6.66 -3.46 3.09
CA PHE A 143 5.41 -4.22 3.00
C PHE A 143 5.00 -4.45 1.54
N LEU A 144 4.96 -3.40 0.72
CA LEU A 144 4.59 -3.51 -0.70
C LEU A 144 5.60 -4.35 -1.49
N THR A 145 6.88 -4.29 -1.15
CA THR A 145 7.92 -5.14 -1.74
C THR A 145 7.66 -6.61 -1.43
N MET A 146 7.30 -6.94 -0.19
CA MET A 146 6.91 -8.30 0.20
C MET A 146 5.68 -8.78 -0.58
N VAL A 147 4.66 -7.93 -0.73
CA VAL A 147 3.45 -8.26 -1.51
C VAL A 147 3.81 -8.52 -2.97
N ARG A 148 4.65 -7.69 -3.57
CA ARG A 148 5.13 -7.87 -4.94
C ARG A 148 5.89 -9.19 -5.10
N ASP A 149 6.80 -9.49 -4.19
CA ASP A 149 7.58 -10.71 -4.24
C ASP A 149 6.68 -11.95 -4.13
N ASN A 150 5.67 -11.90 -3.26
CA ASN A 150 4.66 -12.95 -3.16
C ASN A 150 3.82 -13.07 -4.43
N LEU A 151 3.46 -11.96 -5.06
CA LEU A 151 2.73 -11.95 -6.33
C LEU A 151 3.52 -12.65 -7.42
N VAL A 152 4.81 -12.36 -7.56
CA VAL A 152 5.70 -13.00 -8.54
C VAL A 152 5.76 -14.52 -8.31
N VAL A 153 5.97 -14.97 -7.08
CA VAL A 153 6.00 -16.40 -6.74
C VAL A 153 4.66 -17.08 -7.02
N TYR A 154 3.56 -16.42 -6.68
CA TYR A 154 2.21 -16.94 -6.91
C TYR A 154 1.91 -17.11 -8.41
N GLU A 155 2.27 -16.14 -9.23
CA GLU A 155 2.11 -16.21 -10.69
C GLU A 155 2.99 -17.30 -11.31
N GLN A 156 4.22 -17.45 -10.87
CA GLN A 156 5.12 -18.52 -11.33
C GLN A 156 4.55 -19.91 -11.03
N LYS A 157 3.92 -20.11 -9.89
CA LYS A 157 3.27 -21.38 -9.54
C LYS A 157 2.03 -21.64 -10.42
N ALA A 158 1.29 -20.61 -10.79
CA ALA A 158 0.11 -20.73 -11.64
C ALA A 158 0.45 -21.07 -13.09
N ILE A 159 1.62 -20.67 -13.57
CA ILE A 159 2.07 -20.83 -14.95
C ILE A 159 3.02 -22.04 -15.11
N GLN A 160 2.85 -23.10 -14.41
CA GLN A 160 3.60 -24.37 -14.47
C GLN A 160 4.68 -24.46 -15.57
N GLY A 161 5.94 -23.99 -15.28
CA GLY A 161 7.09 -24.17 -16.16
C GLY A 161 7.22 -23.19 -17.33
N GLY A 162 6.35 -22.21 -17.46
CA GLY A 162 6.55 -21.08 -18.37
C GLY A 162 7.48 -20.03 -17.73
N ASN A 163 8.20 -19.26 -18.57
CA ASN A 163 8.83 -18.03 -18.12
C ASN A 163 7.77 -16.92 -18.15
N PRO A 164 7.14 -16.58 -17.03
CA PRO A 164 6.23 -15.44 -17.01
C PRO A 164 7.05 -14.17 -17.26
N GLU A 165 6.52 -13.29 -18.08
CA GLU A 165 6.99 -11.91 -18.04
C GLU A 165 6.67 -11.36 -16.65
N ILE A 166 7.70 -11.26 -15.84
CA ILE A 166 7.58 -10.74 -14.49
C ILE A 166 7.45 -9.24 -14.62
N ALA A 167 6.26 -8.72 -14.33
CA ALA A 167 6.07 -7.29 -14.17
C ALA A 167 6.94 -6.83 -12.98
N THR A 168 8.02 -6.13 -13.28
CA THR A 168 8.84 -5.50 -12.27
C THR A 168 8.16 -4.22 -11.82
N LEU A 169 7.90 -4.12 -10.53
CA LEU A 169 7.45 -2.89 -9.92
C LEU A 169 8.68 -2.09 -9.50
N ASP A 170 8.98 -1.03 -10.24
CA ASP A 170 10.05 -0.12 -9.88
C ASP A 170 9.51 1.05 -9.07
N PHE A 171 10.22 1.40 -8.01
CA PHE A 171 9.94 2.57 -7.22
C PHE A 171 10.87 3.70 -7.64
N LYS A 172 10.28 4.86 -7.90
CA LYS A 172 11.03 6.08 -8.21
C LYS A 172 10.69 7.15 -7.19
N VAL A 173 11.71 7.73 -6.61
CA VAL A 173 11.57 8.88 -5.71
C VAL A 173 11.68 10.15 -6.53
N SER A 174 10.64 10.96 -6.53
CA SER A 174 10.63 12.26 -7.19
C SER A 174 11.46 13.27 -6.41
N THR A 175 12.26 14.05 -7.13
CA THR A 175 12.91 15.22 -6.58
C THR A 175 12.48 16.46 -7.36
N PRO A 176 12.12 17.55 -6.72
CA PRO A 176 12.15 17.77 -5.27
C PRO A 176 11.05 16.98 -4.56
N ILE A 177 11.36 16.54 -3.35
CA ILE A 177 10.38 15.92 -2.47
C ILE A 177 9.26 16.94 -2.24
N ARG A 178 8.02 16.47 -2.33
CA ARG A 178 6.85 17.27 -2.05
C ARG A 178 6.99 17.95 -0.68
N GLN A 179 6.73 19.24 -0.65
CA GLN A 179 6.64 19.92 0.63
C GLN A 179 5.53 19.29 1.47
N PRO A 180 5.82 18.99 2.74
CA PRO A 180 4.78 18.53 3.62
C PRO A 180 3.68 19.58 3.69
N THR A 181 2.46 19.16 3.65
CA THR A 181 1.34 20.01 3.96
C THR A 181 1.46 20.48 5.41
N THR A 182 0.78 21.53 5.77
CA THR A 182 0.86 22.18 7.10
C THR A 182 0.63 21.26 8.30
N ARG A 183 0.52 20.00 8.08
CA ARG A 183 0.26 18.94 9.07
C ARG A 183 1.46 18.13 9.47
N ASP A 184 2.48 18.19 8.69
CA ASP A 184 3.69 17.40 8.92
C ASP A 184 4.63 18.10 9.90
#